data_c966ea74884996b666c1b95a6e13a4bc
#
_entry.id   c966ea74884996b666c1b95a6e13a4bc
#
_cell.length_a   1.000
_cell.length_b   1.000
_cell.length_c   1.000
_cell.angle_alpha   90.00
_cell.angle_beta   90.00
_cell.angle_gamma   90.00
#
_symmetry.space_group_name_H-M   'P 1'
#
loop_
_entity.id
_entity.type
_entity.pdbx_description
1 polymer ?
#
loop_
_entity_poly.entity_id
_entity_poly.type
_entity_poly.pdbx_seq_one_letter_code
_entity_poly.pdbx_strand_id
1 'polypeptide(L)'
;LIVSLFGRPKSAIYGANVGFNGIDTSGIMALRYDGFVATAAAAKDSDSPSFFMIQGESGWIRADGAPNELPSFTVGLRGSEPKTYALNRYEHRMVHEFEAMQDIFARKDYMSVEEGMQTSRAVMAVMEKARLMAGIQFRAD
;
A
#
# COMPACT_ATOMS: atom_id res chain seq x y z
N LEU A 1 1.11 -1.51 -1.31
CA LEU A 1 -0.25 -2.05 -1.51
C LEU A 1 -0.97 -1.36 -2.67
N ILE A 2 -1.30 -0.05 -2.64
CA ILE A 2 -2.11 0.64 -3.68
C ILE A 2 -1.48 0.46 -5.08
N VAL A 3 -0.19 0.75 -5.23
CA VAL A 3 0.51 0.61 -6.51
C VAL A 3 0.62 -0.86 -6.95
N SER A 4 0.74 -1.80 -6.02
CA SER A 4 0.74 -3.23 -6.35
C SER A 4 -0.60 -3.72 -6.88
N LEU A 5 -1.71 -3.15 -6.38
CA LEU A 5 -3.07 -3.53 -6.81
C LEU A 5 -3.50 -2.83 -8.09
N PHE A 6 -3.17 -1.55 -8.26
CA PHE A 6 -3.74 -0.69 -9.31
C PHE A 6 -2.70 -0.14 -10.30
N GLY A 7 -1.45 -0.52 -10.14
CA GLY A 7 -0.36 0.01 -10.97
C GLY A 7 0.00 1.45 -10.64
N ARG A 8 0.72 2.09 -11.56
CA ARG A 8 1.23 3.46 -11.38
C ARG A 8 0.12 4.50 -11.53
N PRO A 9 -0.07 5.42 -10.56
CA PRO A 9 -1.06 6.49 -10.68
C PRO A 9 -0.63 7.53 -11.73
N LYS A 10 -1.59 8.24 -12.31
CA LYS A 10 -1.35 9.37 -13.22
C LYS A 10 -0.71 10.56 -12.52
N SER A 11 -1.15 10.81 -11.29
CA SER A 11 -0.57 11.86 -10.45
C SER A 11 -0.69 11.51 -8.97
N ALA A 12 0.16 12.12 -8.17
CA ALA A 12 0.14 12.04 -6.72
C ALA A 12 0.23 13.47 -6.14
N ILE A 13 -0.49 13.73 -5.08
CA ILE A 13 -0.42 14.96 -4.28
C ILE A 13 -0.17 14.52 -2.84
N TYR A 14 0.76 15.17 -2.17
CA TYR A 14 1.10 14.89 -0.78
C TYR A 14 1.02 16.14 0.07
N GLY A 15 0.12 16.15 1.04
CA GLY A 15 0.06 17.14 2.11
C GLY A 15 0.76 16.57 3.33
N ALA A 16 1.83 17.21 3.79
CA ALA A 16 2.66 16.74 4.89
C ALA A 16 2.76 17.76 6.02
N ASN A 17 2.77 17.30 7.26
CA ASN A 17 3.30 18.02 8.40
C ASN A 17 4.80 17.76 8.48
N VAL A 18 5.61 18.84 8.46
CA VAL A 18 7.06 18.74 8.48
C VAL A 18 7.56 19.06 9.90
N GLY A 19 8.31 18.14 10.47
CA GLY A 19 8.92 18.29 11.79
C GLY A 19 10.14 19.20 11.79
N PHE A 20 10.68 19.44 12.98
CA PHE A 20 11.84 20.32 13.20
C PHE A 20 13.12 19.90 12.45
N ASN A 21 13.21 18.63 12.07
CA ASN A 21 14.33 18.06 11.32
C ASN A 21 14.15 18.11 9.80
N GLY A 22 13.08 18.76 9.30
CA GLY A 22 12.79 18.89 7.89
C GLY A 22 12.18 17.64 7.23
N ILE A 23 11.82 16.62 8.04
CA ILE A 23 11.19 15.37 7.58
C ILE A 23 9.72 15.37 7.96
N ASP A 24 8.88 14.73 7.18
CA ASP A 24 7.46 14.56 7.48
C ASP A 24 7.24 13.75 8.76
N THR A 25 6.35 14.22 9.62
CA THR A 25 5.86 13.49 10.81
C THR A 25 4.53 12.83 10.55
N SER A 26 3.70 13.42 9.71
CA SER A 26 2.42 12.88 9.28
C SER A 26 2.03 13.45 7.92
N GLY A 27 1.11 12.80 7.24
CA GLY A 27 0.62 13.31 5.97
C GLY A 27 -0.46 12.45 5.32
N ILE A 28 -1.05 13.03 4.28
CA ILE A 28 -2.04 12.39 3.43
C ILE A 28 -1.58 12.48 1.98
N MET A 29 -1.53 11.33 1.32
CA MET A 29 -1.24 11.23 -0.10
C MET A 29 -2.53 10.91 -0.86
N ALA A 30 -2.85 11.69 -1.90
CA ALA A 30 -3.92 11.41 -2.85
C ALA A 30 -3.31 10.96 -4.18
N LEU A 31 -3.72 9.79 -4.68
CA LEU A 31 -3.26 9.16 -5.91
C LEU A 31 -4.40 9.13 -6.93
N ARG A 32 -4.21 9.75 -8.07
CA ARG A 32 -5.23 9.81 -9.14
C ARG A 32 -4.99 8.70 -10.16
N TYR A 33 -6.03 7.93 -10.42
CA TYR A 33 -6.12 6.92 -11.47
C TYR A 33 -7.19 7.28 -12.50
N ASP A 34 -7.34 6.47 -13.54
CA ASP A 34 -8.49 6.58 -14.44
C ASP A 34 -9.75 6.07 -13.76
N GLY A 35 -10.72 6.96 -13.57
CA GLY A 35 -12.02 6.63 -13.01
C GLY A 35 -12.08 6.56 -11.47
N PHE A 36 -10.96 6.67 -10.75
CA PHE A 36 -10.98 6.68 -9.28
C PHE A 36 -9.80 7.42 -8.65
N VAL A 37 -9.89 7.65 -7.35
CA VAL A 37 -8.83 8.22 -6.51
C VAL A 37 -8.57 7.28 -5.34
N ALA A 38 -7.30 7.08 -5.02
CA ALA A 38 -6.90 6.38 -3.80
C ALA A 38 -6.21 7.35 -2.84
N THR A 39 -6.37 7.12 -1.54
CA THR A 39 -5.70 7.91 -0.48
C THR A 39 -4.90 7.00 0.43
N ALA A 40 -3.78 7.52 0.92
CA ALA A 40 -3.00 6.90 1.98
C ALA A 40 -2.69 7.97 3.03
N ALA A 41 -2.98 7.67 4.30
CA ALA A 41 -2.65 8.53 5.42
C ALA A 41 -1.75 7.77 6.39
N ALA A 42 -0.76 8.45 6.93
CA ALA A 42 0.13 7.91 7.94
C ALA A 42 0.66 9.01 8.86
N ALA A 43 0.96 8.65 10.10
CA ALA A 43 1.60 9.52 11.06
C ALA A 43 2.65 8.73 11.86
N LYS A 44 3.70 9.43 12.27
CA LYS A 44 4.77 8.92 13.16
C LYS A 44 4.64 9.52 14.56
N ASP A 45 3.90 10.60 14.69
CA ASP A 45 3.73 11.44 15.87
C ASP A 45 2.35 11.27 16.54
N SER A 46 1.51 10.40 16.00
CA SER A 46 0.19 10.08 16.55
C SER A 46 -0.19 8.63 16.27
N ASP A 47 -1.16 8.13 17.00
CA ASP A 47 -1.65 6.76 16.88
C ASP A 47 -3.10 6.72 16.42
N SER A 48 -3.42 5.74 15.60
CA SER A 48 -4.79 5.45 15.16
C SER A 48 -4.91 4.00 14.69
N PRO A 49 -6.11 3.39 14.76
CA PRO A 49 -6.33 2.09 14.15
C PRO A 49 -6.01 2.10 12.66
N SER A 50 -5.19 1.14 12.23
CA SER A 50 -4.89 0.95 10.81
C SER A 50 -6.01 0.18 10.14
N PHE A 51 -6.34 0.55 8.92
CA PHE A 51 -7.26 -0.20 8.05
C PHE A 51 -6.98 0.12 6.59
N PHE A 52 -7.49 -0.71 5.70
CA PHE A 52 -7.69 -0.29 4.33
C PHE A 52 -9.11 -0.62 3.85
N MET A 53 -9.58 0.13 2.85
CA MET A 53 -10.87 -0.06 2.24
C MET A 53 -10.80 0.17 0.73
N ILE A 54 -11.43 -0.71 -0.03
CA ILE A 54 -11.68 -0.53 -1.45
C ILE A 54 -13.19 -0.41 -1.63
N GLN A 55 -13.65 0.65 -2.29
CA GLN A 55 -15.05 0.88 -2.62
C GLN A 55 -15.24 0.74 -4.12
N GLY A 56 -16.20 -0.06 -4.52
CA GLY A 56 -16.61 -0.27 -5.91
C GLY A 56 -18.10 -0.10 -6.09
N GLU A 57 -18.57 -0.08 -7.34
CA GLU A 57 -19.98 0.09 -7.68
C GLU A 57 -20.87 -1.04 -7.13
N SER A 58 -20.35 -2.26 -7.08
CA SER A 58 -21.10 -3.45 -6.66
C SER A 58 -20.87 -3.84 -5.20
N GLY A 59 -19.94 -3.16 -4.50
CA GLY A 59 -19.62 -3.52 -3.11
C GLY A 59 -18.31 -2.92 -2.62
N TRP A 60 -17.78 -3.48 -1.56
CA TRP A 60 -16.57 -3.01 -0.90
C TRP A 60 -15.74 -4.16 -0.35
N ILE A 61 -14.47 -3.89 -0.15
CA ILE A 61 -13.52 -4.75 0.60
C ILE A 61 -12.95 -3.93 1.74
N ARG A 62 -12.94 -4.46 2.94
CA ARG A 62 -12.33 -3.84 4.11
C ARG A 62 -11.43 -4.83 4.85
N ALA A 63 -10.27 -4.37 5.26
CA ALA A 63 -9.45 -5.06 6.23
C ALA A 63 -9.08 -4.11 7.37
N ASP A 64 -9.20 -4.60 8.59
CA ASP A 64 -8.77 -3.91 9.80
C ASP A 64 -7.39 -4.42 10.20
N GLY A 65 -6.56 -3.52 10.72
CA GLY A 65 -5.16 -3.79 11.04
C GLY A 65 -4.18 -3.29 9.99
N ALA A 66 -2.90 -3.48 10.26
CA ALA A 66 -1.82 -3.03 9.41
C ALA A 66 -1.82 -3.80 8.07
N PRO A 67 -1.73 -3.11 6.91
CA PRO A 67 -1.80 -3.78 5.59
C PRO A 67 -0.71 -4.82 5.33
N ASN A 68 0.37 -4.79 6.08
CA ASN A 68 1.47 -5.76 6.01
C ASN A 68 1.26 -7.00 6.89
N GLU A 69 0.19 -7.06 7.66
CA GLU A 69 -0.20 -8.23 8.48
C GLU A 69 -1.40 -8.95 7.88
N LEU A 70 -2.38 -8.19 7.42
CA LEU A 70 -3.59 -8.64 6.73
C LEU A 70 -4.14 -9.99 7.23
N PRO A 71 -4.51 -10.11 8.52
CA PRO A 71 -4.98 -11.39 9.05
C PRO A 71 -6.29 -11.85 8.42
N SER A 72 -7.14 -10.92 8.06
CA SER A 72 -8.42 -11.17 7.39
C SER A 72 -8.90 -9.93 6.63
N PHE A 73 -9.83 -10.13 5.71
CA PHE A 73 -10.58 -9.06 5.07
C PHE A 73 -12.04 -9.47 4.87
N THR A 74 -12.90 -8.47 4.82
CA THR A 74 -14.34 -8.66 4.61
C THR A 74 -14.74 -8.10 3.26
N VAL A 75 -15.54 -8.84 2.52
CA VAL A 75 -16.15 -8.43 1.25
C VAL A 75 -17.64 -8.25 1.48
N GLY A 76 -18.15 -7.06 1.21
CA GLY A 76 -19.58 -6.75 1.20
C GLY A 76 -20.06 -6.49 -0.21
N LEU A 77 -20.96 -7.30 -0.73
CA LEU A 77 -21.62 -7.08 -2.01
C LEU A 77 -22.99 -6.49 -1.79
N ARG A 78 -23.45 -5.63 -2.69
CA ARG A 78 -24.77 -5.01 -2.63
C ARG A 78 -25.85 -6.10 -2.66
N GLY A 79 -26.74 -6.09 -1.68
CA GLY A 79 -27.84 -7.07 -1.57
C GLY A 79 -27.44 -8.44 -1.03
N SER A 80 -26.23 -8.59 -0.50
CA SER A 80 -25.76 -9.82 0.12
C SER A 80 -25.18 -9.56 1.50
N GLU A 81 -25.19 -10.56 2.36
CA GLU A 81 -24.49 -10.50 3.65
C GLU A 81 -22.95 -10.43 3.44
N PRO A 82 -22.25 -9.58 4.19
CA PRO A 82 -20.80 -9.50 4.13
C PRO A 82 -20.15 -10.84 4.52
N LYS A 83 -19.06 -11.17 3.81
CA LYS A 83 -18.29 -12.40 4.04
C LYS A 83 -16.85 -12.09 4.39
N THR A 84 -16.39 -12.65 5.51
CA THR A 84 -15.00 -12.52 5.97
C THR A 84 -14.16 -13.70 5.53
N TYR A 85 -12.93 -13.39 5.09
CA TYR A 85 -11.92 -14.33 4.65
C TYR A 85 -10.68 -14.18 5.53
N ALA A 86 -10.23 -15.28 6.13
CA ALA A 86 -8.97 -15.37 6.88
C ALA A 86 -8.08 -16.38 6.16
N LEU A 87 -7.06 -15.88 5.47
CA LEU A 87 -6.22 -16.70 4.58
C LEU A 87 -4.83 -16.96 5.15
N ASN A 88 -4.50 -16.33 6.27
CA ASN A 88 -3.21 -16.55 6.94
C ASN A 88 -3.12 -17.99 7.47
N ARG A 89 -2.08 -18.69 7.01
CA ARG A 89 -1.79 -20.07 7.45
C ARG A 89 -0.76 -20.14 8.57
N TYR A 90 -0.04 -19.03 8.80
CA TYR A 90 1.06 -18.94 9.75
C TYR A 90 0.84 -17.80 10.73
N GLU A 91 1.33 -17.97 11.94
CA GLU A 91 1.29 -16.93 12.97
C GLU A 91 2.17 -15.72 12.60
N HIS A 92 3.36 -15.98 12.02
CA HIS A 92 4.28 -14.93 11.64
C HIS A 92 4.14 -14.56 10.16
N ARG A 93 3.82 -13.29 9.89
CA ARG A 93 3.55 -12.73 8.54
C ARG A 93 4.65 -12.97 7.51
N MET A 94 5.93 -12.97 7.94
CA MET A 94 7.07 -13.13 7.05
C MET A 94 7.22 -14.55 6.47
N VAL A 95 6.56 -15.56 7.06
CA VAL A 95 6.68 -16.95 6.56
C VAL A 95 6.18 -17.06 5.14
N HIS A 96 5.04 -16.44 4.81
CA HIS A 96 4.50 -16.42 3.45
C HIS A 96 5.45 -15.78 2.44
N GLU A 97 6.15 -14.71 2.84
CA GLU A 97 7.12 -14.03 2.00
C GLU A 97 8.33 -14.93 1.71
N PHE A 98 8.87 -15.58 2.73
CA PHE A 98 9.99 -16.49 2.56
C PHE A 98 9.63 -17.74 1.74
N GLU A 99 8.43 -18.30 1.91
CA GLU A 99 7.95 -19.39 1.05
C GLU A 99 7.87 -18.94 -0.42
N ALA A 100 7.29 -17.77 -0.69
CA ALA A 100 7.20 -17.25 -2.05
C ALA A 100 8.59 -16.99 -2.66
N MET A 101 9.53 -16.44 -1.89
CA MET A 101 10.92 -16.25 -2.31
C MET A 101 11.62 -17.58 -2.61
N GLN A 102 11.43 -18.57 -1.75
CA GLN A 102 12.00 -19.91 -1.94
C GLN A 102 11.46 -20.56 -3.22
N ASP A 103 10.17 -20.45 -3.49
CA ASP A 103 9.52 -20.97 -4.70
C ASP A 103 10.04 -20.30 -5.96
N ILE A 104 10.16 -18.96 -5.95
CA ILE A 104 10.73 -18.17 -7.05
C ILE A 104 12.16 -18.61 -7.33
N PHE A 105 12.97 -18.77 -6.30
CA PHE A 105 14.37 -19.18 -6.41
C PHE A 105 14.48 -20.61 -6.95
N ALA A 106 13.71 -21.56 -6.41
CA ALA A 106 13.74 -22.96 -6.81
C ALA A 106 13.34 -23.16 -8.28
N ARG A 107 12.35 -22.39 -8.74
CA ARG A 107 11.86 -22.42 -10.14
C ARG A 107 12.67 -21.54 -11.08
N LYS A 108 13.63 -20.75 -10.58
CA LYS A 108 14.37 -19.73 -11.34
C LYS A 108 13.42 -18.76 -12.10
N ASP A 109 12.37 -18.35 -11.41
CA ASP A 109 11.31 -17.52 -11.96
C ASP A 109 11.75 -16.04 -12.02
N TYR A 110 12.62 -15.74 -12.98
CA TYR A 110 13.16 -14.39 -13.19
C TYR A 110 12.09 -13.38 -13.60
N MET A 111 10.98 -13.84 -14.19
CA MET A 111 9.86 -12.95 -14.55
C MET A 111 9.19 -12.39 -13.30
N SER A 112 8.86 -13.21 -12.32
CA SER A 112 8.29 -12.75 -11.03
C SER A 112 9.25 -11.80 -10.29
N VAL A 113 10.56 -12.03 -10.37
CA VAL A 113 11.56 -11.11 -9.81
C VAL A 113 11.48 -9.74 -10.51
N GLU A 114 11.47 -9.72 -11.84
CA GLU A 114 11.42 -8.46 -12.60
C GLU A 114 10.12 -7.70 -12.35
N GLU A 115 8.97 -8.37 -12.30
CA GLU A 115 7.68 -7.76 -11.98
C GLU A 115 7.68 -7.14 -10.58
N GLY A 116 8.24 -7.82 -9.58
CA GLY A 116 8.42 -7.30 -8.22
C GLY A 116 9.32 -6.08 -8.19
N MET A 117 10.41 -6.09 -8.94
CA MET A 117 11.33 -4.95 -9.07
C MET A 117 10.67 -3.76 -9.77
N GLN A 118 9.89 -3.98 -10.82
CA GLN A 118 9.13 -2.93 -11.51
C GLN A 118 8.10 -2.28 -10.58
N THR A 119 7.38 -3.09 -9.79
CA THR A 119 6.45 -2.59 -8.77
C THR A 119 7.19 -1.74 -7.73
N SER A 120 8.33 -2.19 -7.22
CA SER A 120 9.14 -1.46 -6.25
C SER A 120 9.64 -0.13 -6.82
N ARG A 121 10.15 -0.12 -8.04
CA ARG A 121 10.57 1.11 -8.74
C ARG A 121 9.39 2.08 -8.93
N ALA A 122 8.20 1.57 -9.27
CA ALA A 122 7.01 2.39 -9.43
C ALA A 122 6.58 3.04 -8.09
N VAL A 123 6.60 2.27 -6.99
CA VAL A 123 6.32 2.79 -5.64
C VAL A 123 7.30 3.89 -5.27
N MET A 124 8.61 3.65 -5.43
CA MET A 124 9.65 4.63 -5.09
C MET A 124 9.50 5.92 -5.91
N ALA A 125 9.25 5.82 -7.22
CA ALA A 125 9.05 6.99 -8.07
C ALA A 125 7.82 7.83 -7.68
N VAL A 126 6.73 7.19 -7.22
CA VAL A 126 5.54 7.89 -6.72
C VAL A 126 5.84 8.59 -5.40
N MET A 127 6.51 7.91 -4.47
CA MET A 127 6.87 8.46 -3.15
C MET A 127 7.85 9.63 -3.28
N GLU A 128 8.90 9.49 -4.08
CA GLU A 128 9.87 10.54 -4.35
C GLU A 128 9.20 11.78 -4.92
N LYS A 129 8.42 11.62 -6.00
CA LYS A 129 7.70 12.74 -6.61
C LYS A 129 6.77 13.43 -5.63
N ALA A 130 6.02 12.67 -4.82
CA ALA A 130 5.09 13.23 -3.84
C ALA A 130 5.84 13.99 -2.73
N ARG A 131 6.94 13.43 -2.22
CA ARG A 131 7.82 14.05 -1.22
C ARG A 131 8.39 15.37 -1.71
N LEU A 132 8.95 15.40 -2.92
CA LEU A 132 9.52 16.61 -3.53
C LEU A 132 8.45 17.70 -3.73
N MET A 133 7.23 17.33 -4.16
CA MET A 133 6.11 18.27 -4.28
C MET A 133 5.68 18.86 -2.93
N ALA A 134 5.86 18.14 -1.83
CA ALA A 134 5.63 18.62 -0.47
C ALA A 134 6.78 19.50 0.08
N GLY A 135 7.82 19.76 -0.73
CA GLY A 135 8.98 20.56 -0.33
C GLY A 135 9.99 19.84 0.59
N ILE A 136 9.86 18.52 0.75
CA ILE A 136 10.75 17.73 1.59
C ILE A 136 11.92 17.25 0.73
N GLN A 137 13.12 17.70 1.07
CA GLN A 137 14.37 17.34 0.39
C GLN A 137 15.31 16.60 1.37
N PHE A 138 15.97 15.58 0.87
CA PHE A 138 17.01 14.87 1.62
C PHE A 138 18.40 15.33 1.16
N ARG A 139 19.41 15.14 2.00
CA ARG A 139 20.79 15.55 1.67
C ARG A 139 21.37 14.84 0.44
N ALA A 140 20.77 13.74 0.03
CA ALA A 140 21.20 12.94 -1.12
C ALA A 140 20.47 13.27 -2.43
N ASP A 141 19.57 14.24 -2.40
CA ASP A 141 18.83 14.67 -3.61
C ASP A 141 19.68 15.56 -4.52
#